data_a1ffd54571dfd9f1a81d8524850c819d
#
_entry.id   a1ffd54571dfd9f1a81d8524850c819d
#
_cell.length_a   1.000
_cell.length_b   1.000
_cell.length_c   1.000
_cell.angle_alpha   90.00
_cell.angle_beta   90.00
_cell.angle_gamma   90.00
#
_symmetry.space_group_name_H-M   'P 1'
#
loop_
_entity.id
_entity.type
_entity.pdbx_description
1 polymer ?
#
loop_
_entity_poly.entity_id
_entity_poly.type
_entity_poly.pdbx_seq_one_letter_code
_entity_poly.pdbx_strand_id
1 'polypeptide(L)'
;MELRLDRLTKQFGSHIAVDRVSFSFTPGVYGLLGANGAGKTTLMRMICDVMKPTSGSVLFGGTPIDQLGDGYRARLGYLPQDFGYYPDFTACDFMMYLASLKGLTTQQAKVRTRELLEVVGLAEAAKRKVKTFSGGMKQRLGIAQAVLNDPSVLVLDEPTAGLDPKERVRFRNLISSLAQDKIVILSTHIVSDVEYIADEILVMRAGGIITTGTVDEITGNIRGCVWECTVAPREADAMSASLTVGNIHYAQDGSAIVRVVAQQRPHPSARAVEPTLEDVYLYLFQEQSGGLPVSLTKAEAGQDAIARRKGARRG
;
A
#
# COMPACT_ATOMS: atom_id res chain seq x y z
N MET A 1 0.36 4.70 -20.54
CA MET A 1 0.24 3.35 -19.94
C MET A 1 -0.88 3.43 -18.89
N GLU A 2 -1.79 2.44 -18.88
CA GLU A 2 -2.92 2.36 -17.94
C GLU A 2 -3.13 0.91 -17.54
N LEU A 3 -3.38 0.67 -16.25
CA LEU A 3 -3.85 -0.59 -15.71
C LEU A 3 -5.25 -0.32 -15.11
N ARG A 4 -6.29 -1.00 -15.61
CA ARG A 4 -7.66 -0.77 -15.18
C ARG A 4 -8.29 -2.02 -14.59
N LEU A 5 -8.94 -1.85 -13.45
CA LEU A 5 -9.82 -2.83 -12.83
C LEU A 5 -11.26 -2.51 -13.27
N ASP A 6 -11.95 -3.50 -13.80
CA ASP A 6 -13.35 -3.34 -14.23
C ASP A 6 -14.25 -4.30 -13.45
N ARG A 7 -14.93 -3.78 -12.42
CA ARG A 7 -15.86 -4.49 -11.53
C ARG A 7 -15.31 -5.82 -11.02
N LEU A 8 -14.03 -5.78 -10.62
CA LEU A 8 -13.27 -6.95 -10.24
C LEU A 8 -13.86 -7.56 -8.95
N THR A 9 -14.24 -8.83 -9.01
CA THR A 9 -14.82 -9.55 -7.88
C THR A 9 -14.12 -10.88 -7.65
N LYS A 10 -13.87 -11.19 -6.37
CA LYS A 10 -13.39 -12.52 -5.95
C LYS A 10 -14.20 -13.04 -4.79
N GLN A 11 -14.79 -14.21 -5.00
CA GLN A 11 -15.56 -14.94 -4.02
C GLN A 11 -14.93 -16.30 -3.73
N PHE A 12 -14.89 -16.68 -2.47
CA PHE A 12 -14.45 -17.98 -1.97
C PHE A 12 -15.63 -18.62 -1.20
N GLY A 13 -16.29 -19.59 -1.81
CA GLY A 13 -17.54 -20.12 -1.23
C GLY A 13 -18.59 -19.03 -1.02
N SER A 14 -19.00 -18.79 0.22
CA SER A 14 -19.92 -17.70 0.61
C SER A 14 -19.24 -16.36 0.90
N HIS A 15 -17.91 -16.33 1.04
CA HIS A 15 -17.15 -15.13 1.40
C HIS A 15 -16.73 -14.35 0.16
N ILE A 16 -17.11 -13.07 0.08
CA ILE A 16 -16.66 -12.14 -0.97
C ILE A 16 -15.45 -11.38 -0.43
N ALA A 17 -14.27 -11.72 -0.94
CA ALA A 17 -13.00 -11.11 -0.53
C ALA A 17 -12.69 -9.80 -1.28
N VAL A 18 -13.20 -9.66 -2.53
CA VAL A 18 -13.14 -8.43 -3.32
C VAL A 18 -14.50 -8.27 -4.01
N ASP A 19 -15.14 -7.11 -3.86
CA ASP A 19 -16.50 -6.84 -4.35
C ASP A 19 -16.50 -5.68 -5.36
N ARG A 20 -16.67 -6.00 -6.64
CA ARG A 20 -16.89 -5.08 -7.77
C ARG A 20 -15.94 -3.87 -7.80
N VAL A 21 -14.67 -4.10 -7.48
CA VAL A 21 -13.66 -3.04 -7.46
C VAL A 21 -13.41 -2.55 -8.89
N SER A 22 -13.55 -1.23 -9.10
CA SER A 22 -13.21 -0.54 -10.34
C SER A 22 -12.28 0.63 -10.03
N PHE A 23 -11.13 0.67 -10.71
CA PHE A 23 -10.13 1.73 -10.57
C PHE A 23 -9.18 1.74 -11.77
N SER A 24 -8.63 2.92 -12.12
CA SER A 24 -7.64 3.06 -13.19
C SER A 24 -6.34 3.63 -12.64
N PHE A 25 -5.28 2.84 -12.78
CA PHE A 25 -3.91 3.23 -12.43
C PHE A 25 -3.20 3.81 -13.66
N THR A 26 -2.54 4.94 -13.48
CA THR A 26 -1.58 5.54 -14.41
C THR A 26 -0.19 5.56 -13.76
N PRO A 27 0.91 5.90 -14.45
CA PRO A 27 2.21 5.99 -13.79
C PRO A 27 2.16 6.82 -12.52
N GLY A 28 2.67 6.25 -11.42
CA GLY A 28 2.65 6.81 -10.07
C GLY A 28 2.66 5.71 -9.00
N VAL A 29 2.75 6.12 -7.74
CA VAL A 29 2.79 5.23 -6.57
C VAL A 29 1.44 5.24 -5.88
N TYR A 30 0.84 4.07 -5.74
CA TYR A 30 -0.47 3.85 -5.14
C TYR A 30 -0.36 3.05 -3.85
N GLY A 31 -0.82 3.64 -2.74
CA GLY A 31 -0.90 2.98 -1.46
C GLY A 31 -2.25 2.28 -1.26
N LEU A 32 -2.25 0.96 -1.07
CA LEU A 32 -3.46 0.20 -0.75
C LEU A 32 -3.54 0.00 0.77
N LEU A 33 -4.31 0.84 1.44
CA LEU A 33 -4.48 0.88 2.90
C LEU A 33 -5.74 0.10 3.31
N GLY A 34 -5.67 -0.65 4.41
CA GLY A 34 -6.82 -1.36 4.95
C GLY A 34 -6.44 -2.35 6.04
N ALA A 35 -7.40 -2.73 6.87
CA ALA A 35 -7.21 -3.73 7.92
C ALA A 35 -6.86 -5.11 7.33
N ASN A 36 -6.37 -6.00 8.17
CA ASN A 36 -6.20 -7.41 7.81
C ASN A 36 -7.55 -8.01 7.42
N GLY A 37 -7.57 -8.78 6.32
CA GLY A 37 -8.81 -9.32 5.78
C GLY A 37 -9.63 -8.35 4.91
N ALA A 38 -9.20 -7.10 4.69
CA ALA A 38 -9.90 -6.15 3.82
C ALA A 38 -9.92 -6.56 2.33
N GLY A 39 -9.12 -7.55 1.92
CA GLY A 39 -9.06 -8.05 0.54
C GLY A 39 -7.83 -7.58 -0.25
N LYS A 40 -6.89 -6.82 0.34
CA LYS A 40 -5.71 -6.24 -0.33
C LYS A 40 -4.88 -7.28 -1.08
N THR A 41 -4.39 -8.31 -0.40
CA THR A 41 -3.58 -9.39 -1.01
C THR A 41 -4.36 -10.12 -2.10
N THR A 42 -5.68 -10.33 -1.93
CA THR A 42 -6.53 -10.95 -2.96
C THR A 42 -6.60 -10.09 -4.20
N LEU A 43 -6.82 -8.77 -4.04
CA LEU A 43 -6.83 -7.81 -5.13
C LEU A 43 -5.49 -7.80 -5.87
N MET A 44 -4.38 -7.72 -5.15
CA MET A 44 -3.04 -7.74 -5.73
C MET A 44 -2.73 -9.04 -6.48
N ARG A 45 -3.13 -10.21 -5.94
CA ARG A 45 -2.95 -11.50 -6.63
C ARG A 45 -3.74 -11.59 -7.93
N MET A 46 -4.92 -10.95 -8.02
CA MET A 46 -5.67 -10.85 -9.27
C MET A 46 -4.98 -9.91 -10.27
N ILE A 47 -4.46 -8.77 -9.82
CA ILE A 47 -3.66 -7.86 -10.65
C ILE A 47 -2.41 -8.57 -11.19
N CYS A 48 -1.78 -9.40 -10.37
CA CYS A 48 -0.58 -10.16 -10.75
C CYS A 48 -0.85 -11.40 -11.62
N ASP A 49 -2.08 -11.66 -12.04
CA ASP A 49 -2.48 -12.89 -12.76
C ASP A 49 -2.14 -14.19 -12.03
N VAL A 50 -1.91 -14.12 -10.71
CA VAL A 50 -1.69 -15.28 -9.83
C VAL A 50 -3.03 -15.92 -9.44
N MET A 51 -4.09 -15.14 -9.46
CA MET A 51 -5.44 -15.58 -9.09
C MET A 51 -6.46 -15.07 -10.11
N LYS A 52 -7.32 -15.97 -10.59
CA LYS A 52 -8.41 -15.56 -11.49
C LYS A 52 -9.55 -14.92 -10.70
N PRO A 53 -10.13 -13.80 -11.19
CA PRO A 53 -11.35 -13.23 -10.62
C PRO A 53 -12.53 -14.18 -10.78
N THR A 54 -13.55 -14.03 -9.94
CA THR A 54 -14.85 -14.68 -10.10
C THR A 54 -15.67 -13.98 -11.18
N SER A 55 -15.58 -12.65 -11.24
CA SER A 55 -16.16 -11.82 -12.30
C SER A 55 -15.39 -10.50 -12.44
N GLY A 56 -15.64 -9.76 -13.52
CA GLY A 56 -14.87 -8.59 -13.88
C GLY A 56 -13.54 -8.95 -14.53
N SER A 57 -12.73 -7.94 -14.82
CA SER A 57 -11.45 -8.13 -15.51
C SER A 57 -10.40 -7.09 -15.09
N VAL A 58 -9.13 -7.46 -15.24
CA VAL A 58 -7.99 -6.55 -15.19
C VAL A 58 -7.55 -6.29 -16.62
N LEU A 59 -7.43 -5.01 -17.00
CA LEU A 59 -7.02 -4.61 -18.34
C LEU A 59 -5.69 -3.85 -18.27
N PHE A 60 -4.77 -4.15 -19.17
CA PHE A 60 -3.53 -3.41 -19.36
C PHE A 60 -3.50 -2.83 -20.78
N GLY A 61 -3.43 -1.49 -20.88
CA GLY A 61 -3.54 -0.81 -22.15
C GLY A 61 -4.84 -1.08 -22.90
N GLY A 62 -5.95 -1.33 -22.17
CA GLY A 62 -7.27 -1.63 -22.72
C GLY A 62 -7.50 -3.10 -23.07
N THR A 63 -6.48 -3.98 -22.98
CA THR A 63 -6.60 -5.41 -23.28
C THR A 63 -6.63 -6.22 -21.97
N PRO A 64 -7.55 -7.20 -21.80
CA PRO A 64 -7.56 -8.09 -20.66
C PRO A 64 -6.23 -8.83 -20.48
N ILE A 65 -5.74 -8.89 -19.24
CA ILE A 65 -4.40 -9.47 -18.94
C ILE A 65 -4.30 -10.96 -19.25
N ASP A 66 -5.39 -11.70 -19.17
CA ASP A 66 -5.47 -13.12 -19.55
C ASP A 66 -5.27 -13.34 -21.07
N GLN A 67 -5.67 -12.38 -21.90
CA GLN A 67 -5.40 -12.41 -23.34
C GLN A 67 -3.95 -12.03 -23.67
N LEU A 68 -3.32 -11.17 -22.85
CA LEU A 68 -1.93 -10.79 -23.00
C LEU A 68 -0.94 -11.87 -22.54
N GLY A 69 -1.34 -12.72 -21.60
CA GLY A 69 -0.56 -13.86 -21.11
C GLY A 69 0.87 -13.49 -20.71
N ASP A 70 1.86 -14.10 -21.37
CA ASP A 70 3.29 -13.84 -21.08
C ASP A 70 3.70 -12.40 -21.36
N GLY A 71 3.03 -11.72 -22.31
CA GLY A 71 3.29 -10.31 -22.62
C GLY A 71 2.97 -9.38 -21.45
N TYR A 72 1.95 -9.70 -20.65
CA TYR A 72 1.67 -8.98 -19.40
C TYR A 72 2.66 -9.35 -18.28
N ARG A 73 2.92 -10.66 -18.11
CA ARG A 73 3.86 -11.16 -17.07
C ARG A 73 5.28 -10.62 -17.27
N ALA A 74 5.71 -10.42 -18.51
CA ALA A 74 6.99 -9.78 -18.81
C ALA A 74 7.07 -8.32 -18.34
N ARG A 75 5.95 -7.63 -18.20
CA ARG A 75 5.83 -6.23 -17.76
C ARG A 75 5.46 -6.08 -16.29
N LEU A 76 5.33 -7.19 -15.58
CA LEU A 76 4.95 -7.24 -14.18
C LEU A 76 6.15 -7.58 -13.30
N GLY A 77 6.33 -6.81 -12.24
CA GLY A 77 7.15 -7.14 -11.08
C GLY A 77 6.26 -7.41 -9.88
N TYR A 78 6.51 -8.48 -9.16
CA TYR A 78 5.74 -8.85 -7.98
C TYR A 78 6.63 -9.25 -6.82
N LEU A 79 6.40 -8.63 -5.67
CA LEU A 79 6.95 -9.03 -4.38
C LEU A 79 5.78 -9.46 -3.49
N PRO A 80 5.56 -10.76 -3.26
CA PRO A 80 4.55 -11.25 -2.33
C PRO A 80 4.97 -10.99 -0.88
N GLN A 81 4.00 -11.00 0.04
CA GLN A 81 4.21 -10.87 1.48
C GLN A 81 5.20 -11.93 1.99
N ASP A 82 5.01 -13.20 1.58
CA ASP A 82 5.95 -14.28 1.84
C ASP A 82 6.80 -14.52 0.59
N PHE A 83 7.95 -13.89 0.58
CA PHE A 83 8.91 -14.03 -0.50
C PHE A 83 9.71 -15.32 -0.37
N GLY A 84 9.43 -16.27 -1.27
CA GLY A 84 10.15 -17.54 -1.36
C GLY A 84 11.55 -17.37 -1.93
N TYR A 85 12.55 -17.95 -1.28
CA TYR A 85 13.94 -17.95 -1.74
C TYR A 85 14.58 -19.31 -1.51
N TYR A 86 15.65 -19.60 -2.24
CA TYR A 86 16.48 -20.81 -2.05
C TYR A 86 17.55 -20.52 -0.99
N PRO A 87 17.47 -21.10 0.22
CA PRO A 87 18.31 -20.71 1.36
C PRO A 87 19.82 -20.85 1.11
N ASP A 88 20.21 -21.85 0.31
CA ASP A 88 21.61 -22.17 0.01
C ASP A 88 22.17 -21.47 -1.24
N PHE A 89 21.32 -20.78 -2.01
CA PHE A 89 21.80 -19.94 -3.11
C PHE A 89 22.47 -18.70 -2.56
N THR A 90 23.49 -18.22 -3.25
CA THR A 90 23.97 -16.85 -3.05
C THR A 90 22.95 -15.86 -3.63
N ALA A 91 23.01 -14.59 -3.22
CA ALA A 91 22.16 -13.57 -3.80
C ALA A 91 22.34 -13.47 -5.33
N CYS A 92 23.60 -13.57 -5.79
CA CYS A 92 23.91 -13.59 -7.21
C CYS A 92 23.29 -14.81 -7.92
N ASP A 93 23.43 -16.03 -7.38
CA ASP A 93 22.87 -17.25 -7.99
C ASP A 93 21.35 -17.18 -8.05
N PHE A 94 20.72 -16.66 -6.98
CA PHE A 94 19.28 -16.46 -6.93
C PHE A 94 18.79 -15.50 -8.02
N MET A 95 19.43 -14.35 -8.17
CA MET A 95 19.10 -13.37 -9.20
C MET A 95 19.34 -13.91 -10.61
N MET A 96 20.45 -14.62 -10.85
CA MET A 96 20.76 -15.26 -12.12
C MET A 96 19.74 -16.34 -12.49
N TYR A 97 19.33 -17.16 -11.52
CA TYR A 97 18.27 -18.16 -11.71
C TYR A 97 16.96 -17.53 -12.15
N LEU A 98 16.49 -16.49 -11.43
CA LEU A 98 15.25 -15.78 -11.78
C LEU A 98 15.36 -15.05 -13.12
N ALA A 99 16.53 -14.49 -13.44
CA ALA A 99 16.76 -13.86 -14.74
C ALA A 99 16.60 -14.86 -15.89
N SER A 100 17.09 -16.09 -15.72
CA SER A 100 16.92 -17.15 -16.73
C SER A 100 15.45 -17.54 -16.90
N LEU A 101 14.67 -17.64 -15.80
CA LEU A 101 13.22 -17.89 -15.86
C LEU A 101 12.45 -16.77 -16.55
N LYS A 102 12.94 -15.53 -16.46
CA LYS A 102 12.37 -14.36 -17.15
C LYS A 102 12.85 -14.20 -18.59
N GLY A 103 13.63 -15.16 -19.12
CA GLY A 103 14.09 -15.19 -20.50
C GLY A 103 15.27 -14.26 -20.82
N LEU A 104 15.99 -13.74 -19.84
CA LEU A 104 17.20 -12.95 -20.06
C LEU A 104 18.34 -13.85 -20.52
N THR A 105 19.11 -13.39 -21.51
CA THR A 105 20.36 -14.07 -21.87
C THR A 105 21.36 -14.02 -20.71
N THR A 106 22.30 -14.96 -20.65
CA THR A 106 23.31 -15.01 -19.58
C THR A 106 24.08 -13.70 -19.42
N GLN A 107 24.36 -13.01 -20.53
CA GLN A 107 25.07 -11.73 -20.51
C GLN A 107 24.18 -10.61 -19.91
N GLN A 108 22.94 -10.51 -20.35
CA GLN A 108 21.95 -9.55 -19.80
C GLN A 108 21.73 -9.83 -18.30
N ALA A 109 21.52 -11.09 -17.92
CA ALA A 109 21.34 -11.50 -16.55
C ALA A 109 22.50 -11.07 -15.64
N LYS A 110 23.76 -11.27 -16.08
CA LYS A 110 24.95 -10.85 -15.32
C LYS A 110 25.02 -9.33 -15.10
N VAL A 111 24.78 -8.57 -16.16
CA VAL A 111 24.81 -7.10 -16.09
C VAL A 111 23.70 -6.63 -15.14
N ARG A 112 22.46 -7.07 -15.41
CA ARG A 112 21.30 -6.63 -14.65
C ARG A 112 21.35 -7.05 -13.17
N THR A 113 21.81 -8.26 -12.88
CA THR A 113 22.01 -8.74 -11.49
C THR A 113 22.98 -7.85 -10.74
N ARG A 114 24.12 -7.50 -11.33
CA ARG A 114 25.10 -6.61 -10.70
C ARG A 114 24.51 -5.24 -10.41
N GLU A 115 23.91 -4.61 -11.42
CA GLU A 115 23.27 -3.29 -11.28
C GLU A 115 22.23 -3.28 -10.15
N LEU A 116 21.33 -4.27 -10.15
CA LEU A 116 20.26 -4.33 -9.16
C LEU A 116 20.76 -4.61 -7.74
N LEU A 117 21.79 -5.47 -7.60
CA LEU A 117 22.40 -5.70 -6.27
C LEU A 117 23.11 -4.43 -5.76
N GLU A 118 23.68 -3.60 -6.63
CA GLU A 118 24.20 -2.28 -6.27
C GLU A 118 23.08 -1.33 -5.84
N VAL A 119 22.02 -1.21 -6.65
CA VAL A 119 20.85 -0.34 -6.39
C VAL A 119 20.21 -0.66 -5.03
N VAL A 120 20.03 -1.94 -4.71
CA VAL A 120 19.44 -2.34 -3.42
C VAL A 120 20.47 -2.42 -2.28
N GLY A 121 21.74 -2.04 -2.51
CA GLY A 121 22.82 -2.03 -1.50
C GLY A 121 23.21 -3.42 -0.99
N LEU A 122 23.22 -4.41 -1.89
CA LEU A 122 23.61 -5.80 -1.61
C LEU A 122 24.84 -6.25 -2.41
N ALA A 123 25.57 -5.35 -3.07
CA ALA A 123 26.73 -5.66 -3.89
C ALA A 123 27.81 -6.46 -3.12
N GLU A 124 28.17 -6.01 -1.90
CA GLU A 124 29.15 -6.70 -1.07
C GLU A 124 28.66 -8.07 -0.55
N ALA A 125 27.33 -8.25 -0.48
CA ALA A 125 26.72 -9.50 -0.03
C ALA A 125 26.35 -10.44 -1.20
N ALA A 126 26.69 -10.08 -2.45
CA ALA A 126 26.29 -10.82 -3.66
C ALA A 126 26.66 -12.32 -3.62
N LYS A 127 27.82 -12.67 -3.03
CA LYS A 127 28.32 -14.04 -2.88
C LYS A 127 27.92 -14.73 -1.56
N ARG A 128 27.17 -14.04 -0.69
CA ARG A 128 26.68 -14.63 0.58
C ARG A 128 25.41 -15.41 0.34
N LYS A 129 25.26 -16.53 1.07
CA LYS A 129 24.02 -17.35 1.03
C LYS A 129 22.84 -16.57 1.60
N VAL A 130 21.67 -16.64 0.93
CA VAL A 130 20.47 -15.90 1.30
C VAL A 130 19.97 -16.27 2.70
N LYS A 131 20.21 -17.49 3.18
CA LYS A 131 19.89 -17.91 4.56
C LYS A 131 20.60 -17.06 5.63
N THR A 132 21.74 -16.42 5.31
CA THR A 132 22.50 -15.57 6.23
C THR A 132 22.06 -14.11 6.21
N PHE A 133 21.05 -13.76 5.41
CA PHE A 133 20.57 -12.40 5.28
C PHE A 133 19.64 -12.02 6.43
N SER A 134 19.71 -10.76 6.87
CA SER A 134 18.70 -10.16 7.74
C SER A 134 17.35 -10.04 7.01
N GLY A 135 16.27 -9.78 7.75
CA GLY A 135 14.95 -9.52 7.15
C GLY A 135 15.00 -8.41 6.10
N GLY A 136 15.62 -7.28 6.44
CA GLY A 136 15.78 -6.15 5.51
C GLY A 136 16.66 -6.48 4.29
N MET A 137 17.68 -7.33 4.42
CA MET A 137 18.47 -7.80 3.27
C MET A 137 17.65 -8.70 2.36
N LYS A 138 16.85 -9.61 2.92
CA LYS A 138 15.94 -10.47 2.14
C LYS A 138 14.90 -9.64 1.41
N GLN A 139 14.32 -8.66 2.07
CA GLN A 139 13.33 -7.75 1.47
C GLN A 139 13.92 -6.98 0.29
N ARG A 140 15.12 -6.42 0.45
CA ARG A 140 15.84 -5.72 -0.63
C ARG A 140 16.18 -6.65 -1.81
N LEU A 141 16.55 -7.90 -1.54
CA LEU A 141 16.73 -8.92 -2.59
C LEU A 141 15.40 -9.22 -3.31
N GLY A 142 14.30 -9.30 -2.56
CA GLY A 142 12.95 -9.45 -3.09
C GLY A 142 12.53 -8.31 -4.01
N ILE A 143 12.91 -7.06 -3.69
CA ILE A 143 12.68 -5.93 -4.60
C ILE A 143 13.54 -6.07 -5.86
N ALA A 144 14.83 -6.39 -5.71
CA ALA A 144 15.73 -6.56 -6.85
C ALA A 144 15.18 -7.58 -7.86
N GLN A 145 14.66 -8.72 -7.37
CA GLN A 145 14.05 -9.73 -8.25
C GLN A 145 12.75 -9.23 -8.90
N ALA A 146 11.95 -8.43 -8.18
CA ALA A 146 10.70 -7.91 -8.74
C ALA A 146 10.95 -6.95 -9.92
N VAL A 147 12.04 -6.18 -9.88
CA VAL A 147 12.40 -5.22 -10.94
C VAL A 147 13.41 -5.75 -11.97
N LEU A 148 13.66 -7.05 -11.97
CA LEU A 148 14.73 -7.68 -12.75
C LEU A 148 14.61 -7.44 -14.27
N ASN A 149 13.40 -7.50 -14.80
CA ASN A 149 13.10 -7.30 -16.24
C ASN A 149 12.51 -5.91 -16.53
N ASP A 150 12.80 -4.92 -15.70
CA ASP A 150 12.32 -3.53 -15.83
C ASP A 150 10.79 -3.44 -16.04
N PRO A 151 9.98 -3.89 -15.09
CA PRO A 151 8.55 -3.98 -15.25
C PRO A 151 7.90 -2.60 -15.36
N SER A 152 6.80 -2.52 -16.12
CA SER A 152 5.94 -1.33 -16.18
C SER A 152 4.96 -1.24 -15.01
N VAL A 153 4.63 -2.40 -14.41
CA VAL A 153 3.74 -2.52 -13.24
C VAL A 153 4.51 -3.24 -12.13
N LEU A 154 4.62 -2.62 -10.97
CA LEU A 154 5.28 -3.18 -9.79
C LEU A 154 4.27 -3.31 -8.65
N VAL A 155 4.07 -4.52 -8.17
CA VAL A 155 3.14 -4.84 -7.08
C VAL A 155 3.93 -5.36 -5.88
N LEU A 156 3.75 -4.73 -4.72
CA LEU A 156 4.51 -4.99 -3.49
C LEU A 156 3.54 -5.24 -2.34
N ASP A 157 3.44 -6.50 -1.89
CA ASP A 157 2.51 -6.89 -0.82
C ASP A 157 3.22 -6.87 0.53
N GLU A 158 2.82 -5.93 1.42
CA GLU A 158 3.39 -5.69 2.75
C GLU A 158 4.93 -5.56 2.77
N PRO A 159 5.53 -4.74 1.89
CA PRO A 159 6.97 -4.77 1.64
C PRO A 159 7.82 -4.24 2.81
N THR A 160 7.24 -3.56 3.77
CA THR A 160 7.92 -2.97 4.94
C THR A 160 7.68 -3.73 6.24
N ALA A 161 6.88 -4.80 6.19
CA ALA A 161 6.59 -5.61 7.37
C ALA A 161 7.88 -6.18 7.98
N GLY A 162 8.05 -6.01 9.31
CA GLY A 162 9.22 -6.52 10.04
C GLY A 162 10.54 -5.78 9.79
N LEU A 163 10.53 -4.66 9.06
CA LEU A 163 11.69 -3.81 8.89
C LEU A 163 11.86 -2.83 10.07
N ASP A 164 13.09 -2.59 10.47
CA ASP A 164 13.40 -1.51 11.41
C ASP A 164 13.21 -0.12 10.76
N PRO A 165 13.11 0.97 11.55
CA PRO A 165 12.87 2.31 11.02
C PRO A 165 13.88 2.78 9.97
N LYS A 166 15.16 2.41 10.11
CA LYS A 166 16.23 2.78 9.17
C LYS A 166 16.06 2.05 7.83
N GLU A 167 15.72 0.77 7.87
CA GLU A 167 15.45 -0.02 6.66
C GLU A 167 14.17 0.45 5.96
N ARG A 168 13.13 0.90 6.70
CA ARG A 168 11.92 1.49 6.10
C ARG A 168 12.23 2.79 5.33
N VAL A 169 13.06 3.67 5.89
CA VAL A 169 13.48 4.88 5.16
C VAL A 169 14.23 4.53 3.88
N ARG A 170 15.15 3.56 3.95
CA ARG A 170 15.87 3.07 2.77
C ARG A 170 14.94 2.48 1.72
N PHE A 171 13.96 1.69 2.17
CA PHE A 171 12.95 1.11 1.31
C PHE A 171 12.14 2.19 0.59
N ARG A 172 11.64 3.20 1.32
CA ARG A 172 10.88 4.31 0.74
C ARG A 172 11.66 5.02 -0.35
N ASN A 173 12.91 5.39 -0.07
CA ASN A 173 13.78 6.05 -1.05
C ASN A 173 14.02 5.16 -2.29
N LEU A 174 14.20 3.85 -2.08
CA LEU A 174 14.38 2.90 -3.17
C LEU A 174 13.13 2.81 -4.06
N ILE A 175 11.94 2.70 -3.46
CA ILE A 175 10.69 2.66 -4.23
C ILE A 175 10.48 3.96 -5.01
N SER A 176 10.68 5.13 -4.38
CA SER A 176 10.59 6.43 -5.06
C SER A 176 11.55 6.51 -6.28
N SER A 177 12.77 5.98 -6.15
CA SER A 177 13.73 5.96 -7.26
C SER A 177 13.36 4.99 -8.39
N LEU A 178 12.65 3.90 -8.08
CA LEU A 178 12.24 2.88 -9.04
C LEU A 178 10.88 3.18 -9.70
N ALA A 179 10.09 4.09 -9.12
CA ALA A 179 8.71 4.37 -9.55
C ALA A 179 8.59 5.24 -10.80
N GLN A 180 9.68 5.83 -11.26
CA GLN A 180 9.66 6.72 -12.42
C GLN A 180 9.05 6.02 -13.64
N ASP A 181 8.02 6.63 -14.23
CA ASP A 181 7.26 6.12 -15.39
C ASP A 181 6.60 4.74 -15.20
N LYS A 182 6.48 4.24 -13.97
CA LYS A 182 5.88 2.95 -13.63
C LYS A 182 4.58 3.11 -12.84
N ILE A 183 3.74 2.09 -12.90
CA ILE A 183 2.63 1.92 -11.96
C ILE A 183 3.15 1.09 -10.79
N VAL A 184 3.24 1.68 -9.61
CA VAL A 184 3.64 0.98 -8.38
C VAL A 184 2.44 0.88 -7.46
N ILE A 185 2.07 -0.35 -7.08
CA ILE A 185 0.97 -0.62 -6.14
C ILE A 185 1.59 -1.30 -4.92
N LEU A 186 1.48 -0.69 -3.75
CA LEU A 186 1.97 -1.27 -2.52
C LEU A 186 0.85 -1.40 -1.49
N SER A 187 0.76 -2.56 -0.84
CA SER A 187 -0.10 -2.74 0.32
C SER A 187 0.69 -2.50 1.60
N THR A 188 0.03 -1.95 2.59
CA THR A 188 0.56 -1.90 3.96
C THR A 188 -0.57 -1.67 4.96
N HIS A 189 -0.35 -2.09 6.20
CA HIS A 189 -1.14 -1.68 7.36
C HIS A 189 -0.44 -0.56 8.15
N ILE A 190 0.76 -0.14 7.72
CA ILE A 190 1.56 0.92 8.36
C ILE A 190 1.28 2.23 7.64
N VAL A 191 0.45 3.06 8.24
CA VAL A 191 -0.04 4.31 7.67
C VAL A 191 1.08 5.23 7.22
N SER A 192 2.12 5.39 8.05
CA SER A 192 3.26 6.26 7.76
C SER A 192 4.06 5.86 6.52
N ASP A 193 4.06 4.57 6.12
CA ASP A 193 4.79 4.15 4.94
C ASP A 193 4.11 4.66 3.66
N VAL A 194 2.77 4.65 3.64
CA VAL A 194 1.97 5.15 2.50
C VAL A 194 2.03 6.67 2.42
N GLU A 195 1.91 7.33 3.58
CA GLU A 195 1.89 8.80 3.70
C GLU A 195 3.10 9.47 3.04
N TYR A 196 4.28 8.82 3.11
CA TYR A 196 5.52 9.39 2.58
C TYR A 196 5.81 9.07 1.11
N ILE A 197 5.23 8.01 0.53
CA ILE A 197 5.64 7.55 -0.81
C ILE A 197 4.49 7.47 -1.81
N ALA A 198 3.24 7.43 -1.37
CA ALA A 198 2.10 7.29 -2.28
C ALA A 198 1.68 8.64 -2.86
N ASP A 199 1.52 8.68 -4.17
CA ASP A 199 0.89 9.81 -4.87
C ASP A 199 -0.62 9.79 -4.64
N GLU A 200 -1.20 8.58 -4.53
CA GLU A 200 -2.61 8.37 -4.30
C GLU A 200 -2.83 7.14 -3.39
N ILE A 201 -3.78 7.23 -2.49
CA ILE A 201 -4.13 6.18 -1.53
C ILE A 201 -5.51 5.62 -1.88
N LEU A 202 -5.62 4.30 -1.87
CA LEU A 202 -6.87 3.57 -1.96
C LEU A 202 -7.14 2.92 -0.60
N VAL A 203 -8.20 3.32 0.07
CA VAL A 203 -8.61 2.71 1.35
C VAL A 203 -9.59 1.58 1.08
N MET A 204 -9.22 0.37 1.50
CA MET A 204 -9.99 -0.83 1.26
C MET A 204 -10.63 -1.37 2.55
N ARG A 205 -11.93 -1.67 2.51
CA ARG A 205 -12.69 -2.24 3.63
C ARG A 205 -13.71 -3.23 3.11
N ALA A 206 -13.81 -4.41 3.75
CA ALA A 206 -14.79 -5.46 3.42
C ALA A 206 -14.85 -5.78 1.92
N GLY A 207 -13.71 -5.88 1.25
CA GLY A 207 -13.60 -6.22 -0.17
C GLY A 207 -13.81 -5.06 -1.14
N GLY A 208 -14.24 -3.88 -0.69
CA GLY A 208 -14.47 -2.71 -1.53
C GLY A 208 -13.49 -1.56 -1.27
N ILE A 209 -13.28 -0.70 -2.26
CA ILE A 209 -12.61 0.59 -2.10
C ILE A 209 -13.64 1.58 -1.57
N ILE A 210 -13.38 2.16 -0.39
CA ILE A 210 -14.31 3.08 0.28
C ILE A 210 -13.95 4.55 0.07
N THR A 211 -12.68 4.87 -0.18
CA THR A 211 -12.22 6.21 -0.55
C THR A 211 -10.90 6.12 -1.29
N THR A 212 -10.63 7.09 -2.15
CA THR A 212 -9.36 7.27 -2.86
C THR A 212 -9.00 8.74 -2.89
N GLY A 213 -7.72 9.05 -3.00
CA GLY A 213 -7.21 10.41 -3.16
C GLY A 213 -5.79 10.57 -2.63
N THR A 214 -5.28 11.79 -2.71
CA THR A 214 -4.02 12.18 -2.04
C THR A 214 -4.19 12.15 -0.52
N VAL A 215 -3.08 12.22 0.22
CA VAL A 215 -3.11 12.33 1.69
C VAL A 215 -3.97 13.52 2.12
N ASP A 216 -3.78 14.70 1.48
CA ASP A 216 -4.50 15.93 1.82
C ASP A 216 -6.02 15.82 1.55
N GLU A 217 -6.41 15.16 0.44
CA GLU A 217 -7.82 14.95 0.11
C GLU A 217 -8.48 14.01 1.13
N ILE A 218 -7.80 12.92 1.47
CA ILE A 218 -8.34 11.91 2.40
C ILE A 218 -8.43 12.46 3.83
N THR A 219 -7.39 13.14 4.33
CA THR A 219 -7.40 13.77 5.66
C THR A 219 -8.39 14.92 5.72
N GLY A 220 -8.54 15.68 4.63
CA GLY A 220 -9.53 16.74 4.50
C GLY A 220 -10.97 16.30 4.77
N ASN A 221 -11.32 15.03 4.47
CA ASN A 221 -12.65 14.49 4.68
C ASN A 221 -13.07 14.38 6.16
N ILE A 222 -12.12 14.38 7.10
CA ILE A 222 -12.37 14.35 8.56
C ILE A 222 -11.91 15.60 9.27
N ARG A 223 -11.67 16.70 8.51
CA ARG A 223 -11.34 17.99 9.11
C ARG A 223 -12.47 18.47 10.02
N GLY A 224 -12.11 18.89 11.24
CA GLY A 224 -13.08 19.24 12.29
C GLY A 224 -13.63 18.04 13.09
N CYS A 225 -13.17 16.81 12.79
CA CYS A 225 -13.49 15.61 13.57
C CYS A 225 -12.34 15.13 14.45
N VAL A 226 -11.20 15.83 14.49
CA VAL A 226 -10.04 15.44 15.29
C VAL A 226 -9.77 16.51 16.35
N TRP A 227 -9.64 16.07 17.59
CA TRP A 227 -9.57 16.95 18.76
C TRP A 227 -8.41 16.56 19.66
N GLU A 228 -7.78 17.55 20.28
CA GLU A 228 -6.90 17.36 21.43
C GLU A 228 -7.58 17.89 22.69
N CYS A 229 -7.68 17.05 23.73
CA CYS A 229 -8.28 17.38 25.01
C CYS A 229 -7.20 17.33 26.10
N THR A 230 -7.05 18.41 26.85
CA THR A 230 -6.21 18.40 28.06
C THR A 230 -7.10 18.11 29.25
N VAL A 231 -6.88 17.00 29.93
CA VAL A 231 -7.75 16.44 30.97
C VAL A 231 -6.94 15.85 32.13
N ALA A 232 -7.59 15.54 33.24
CA ALA A 232 -6.96 14.75 34.32
C ALA A 232 -6.76 13.28 33.87
N PRO A 233 -5.74 12.55 34.38
CA PRO A 233 -5.49 11.15 33.99
C PRO A 233 -6.71 10.23 34.09
N ARG A 234 -7.51 10.37 35.16
CA ARG A 234 -8.75 9.56 35.32
C ARG A 234 -9.80 9.85 34.24
N GLU A 235 -9.88 11.10 33.75
CA GLU A 235 -10.78 11.45 32.64
C GLU A 235 -10.26 10.89 31.31
N ALA A 236 -8.93 10.84 31.11
CA ALA A 236 -8.34 10.21 29.94
C ALA A 236 -8.68 8.71 29.85
N ASP A 237 -8.67 8.00 30.97
CA ASP A 237 -9.09 6.59 31.03
C ASP A 237 -10.58 6.43 30.67
N ALA A 238 -11.44 7.31 31.19
CA ALA A 238 -12.86 7.31 30.86
C ALA A 238 -13.13 7.64 29.38
N MET A 239 -12.38 8.58 28.81
CA MET A 239 -12.45 8.91 27.39
C MET A 239 -12.02 7.72 26.52
N SER A 240 -10.97 7.01 26.90
CA SER A 240 -10.49 5.81 26.17
C SER A 240 -11.51 4.67 26.15
N ALA A 241 -12.34 4.57 27.19
CA ALA A 241 -13.39 3.55 27.27
C ALA A 241 -14.63 3.88 26.40
N SER A 242 -14.85 5.15 26.06
CA SER A 242 -16.09 5.62 25.42
C SER A 242 -15.91 6.28 24.06
N LEU A 243 -14.70 6.70 23.71
CA LEU A 243 -14.38 7.44 22.48
C LEU A 243 -13.27 6.75 21.69
N THR A 244 -13.15 7.11 20.42
CA THR A 244 -12.02 6.66 19.60
C THR A 244 -10.81 7.53 19.91
N VAL A 245 -9.90 7.00 20.69
CA VAL A 245 -8.66 7.66 21.09
C VAL A 245 -7.51 7.19 20.21
N GLY A 246 -6.83 8.14 19.57
CA GLY A 246 -5.65 7.89 18.75
C GLY A 246 -4.37 7.84 19.57
N ASN A 247 -4.22 8.76 20.50
CA ASN A 247 -3.02 8.84 21.34
C ASN A 247 -3.33 9.50 22.70
N ILE A 248 -2.58 9.11 23.71
CA ILE A 248 -2.56 9.78 25.04
C ILE A 248 -1.12 10.11 25.36
N HIS A 249 -0.86 11.35 25.67
CA HIS A 249 0.42 11.85 26.15
C HIS A 249 0.27 12.48 27.52
N TYR A 250 1.10 12.05 28.50
CA TYR A 250 1.10 12.63 29.83
C TYR A 250 2.13 13.76 29.90
N ALA A 251 1.68 14.96 30.25
CA ALA A 251 2.52 16.13 30.40
C ALA A 251 3.21 16.15 31.77
N GLN A 252 4.26 16.99 31.91
CA GLN A 252 5.05 17.10 33.15
C GLN A 252 4.26 17.65 34.36
N ASP A 253 3.19 18.40 34.07
CA ASP A 253 2.28 18.94 35.09
C ASP A 253 1.26 17.91 35.63
N GLY A 254 1.33 16.68 35.16
CA GLY A 254 0.44 15.59 35.54
C GLY A 254 -0.88 15.57 34.75
N SER A 255 -1.10 16.46 33.79
CA SER A 255 -2.25 16.39 32.89
C SER A 255 -2.05 15.36 31.78
N ALA A 256 -3.15 14.90 31.18
CA ALA A 256 -3.14 14.04 29.99
C ALA A 256 -3.64 14.85 28.78
N ILE A 257 -2.90 14.78 27.68
CA ILE A 257 -3.33 15.29 26.37
C ILE A 257 -3.82 14.08 25.59
N VAL A 258 -5.12 14.07 25.28
CA VAL A 258 -5.80 12.95 24.60
C VAL A 258 -6.19 13.40 23.20
N ARG A 259 -5.69 12.68 22.17
CA ARG A 259 -6.10 12.86 20.78
C ARG A 259 -7.31 11.98 20.50
N VAL A 260 -8.42 12.61 20.08
CA VAL A 260 -9.72 11.94 19.92
C VAL A 260 -10.26 12.18 18.53
N VAL A 261 -10.83 11.13 17.93
CA VAL A 261 -11.57 11.22 16.66
C VAL A 261 -13.08 11.18 17.00
N ALA A 262 -13.77 12.31 16.81
CA ALA A 262 -15.19 12.47 17.13
C ALA A 262 -15.84 13.53 16.23
N GLN A 263 -17.07 13.29 15.76
CA GLN A 263 -17.82 14.25 14.93
C GLN A 263 -18.24 15.50 15.70
N GLN A 264 -18.44 15.38 17.00
CA GLN A 264 -18.78 16.49 17.87
C GLN A 264 -17.68 16.74 18.89
N ARG A 265 -17.59 17.96 19.40
CA ARG A 265 -16.63 18.33 20.42
C ARG A 265 -16.75 17.43 21.64
N PRO A 266 -15.73 16.58 21.94
CA PRO A 266 -15.89 15.51 22.94
C PRO A 266 -15.74 16.00 24.40
N HIS A 267 -15.12 17.17 24.60
CA HIS A 267 -14.86 17.70 25.95
C HIS A 267 -14.77 19.25 25.93
N PRO A 268 -15.09 19.98 27.03
CA PRO A 268 -14.95 21.43 27.11
C PRO A 268 -13.54 21.95 26.83
N SER A 269 -12.48 21.20 27.19
CA SER A 269 -11.09 21.53 26.87
C SER A 269 -10.68 21.19 25.44
N ALA A 270 -11.54 20.55 24.64
CA ALA A 270 -11.20 20.08 23.31
C ALA A 270 -10.87 21.23 22.36
N ARG A 271 -9.74 21.10 21.67
CA ARG A 271 -9.27 21.98 20.62
C ARG A 271 -9.19 21.18 19.33
N ALA A 272 -9.77 21.70 18.25
CA ALA A 272 -9.65 21.08 16.94
C ALA A 272 -8.20 21.14 16.46
N VAL A 273 -7.72 20.04 15.89
CA VAL A 273 -6.38 19.89 15.33
C VAL A 273 -6.45 19.33 13.91
N GLU A 274 -5.39 19.55 13.13
CA GLU A 274 -5.32 19.00 11.77
C GLU A 274 -5.28 17.48 11.83
N PRO A 275 -6.09 16.81 10.99
CA PRO A 275 -6.10 15.34 10.90
C PRO A 275 -4.83 14.79 10.27
N THR A 276 -4.44 13.60 10.71
CA THR A 276 -3.43 12.76 10.08
C THR A 276 -4.09 11.58 9.37
N LEU A 277 -3.35 10.90 8.52
CA LEU A 277 -3.84 9.68 7.88
C LEU A 277 -4.14 8.56 8.90
N GLU A 278 -3.46 8.56 10.05
CA GLU A 278 -3.73 7.65 11.16
C GLU A 278 -5.10 7.92 11.79
N ASP A 279 -5.49 9.20 11.94
CA ASP A 279 -6.84 9.55 12.41
C ASP A 279 -7.92 9.10 11.42
N VAL A 280 -7.67 9.23 10.12
CA VAL A 280 -8.56 8.70 9.07
C VAL A 280 -8.70 7.19 9.20
N TYR A 281 -7.58 6.48 9.40
CA TYR A 281 -7.62 5.05 9.60
C TYR A 281 -8.47 4.67 10.81
N LEU A 282 -8.26 5.32 11.95
CA LEU A 282 -9.08 5.14 13.15
C LEU A 282 -10.55 5.46 12.91
N TYR A 283 -10.84 6.56 12.22
CA TYR A 283 -12.22 6.97 11.88
C TYR A 283 -12.95 5.92 11.03
N LEU A 284 -12.25 5.35 10.03
CA LEU A 284 -12.83 4.40 9.08
C LEU A 284 -12.92 2.97 9.62
N PHE A 285 -12.03 2.58 10.53
CA PHE A 285 -11.91 1.19 11.03
C PHE A 285 -12.30 1.03 12.49
N GLN A 286 -13.06 1.99 13.06
CA GLN A 286 -13.63 1.84 14.39
C GLN A 286 -14.39 0.53 14.51
N GLU A 287 -14.01 -0.33 15.43
CA GLU A 287 -14.86 -1.42 15.89
C GLU A 287 -16.11 -0.79 16.51
N GLN A 288 -17.29 -1.29 16.17
CA GLN A 288 -18.58 -0.71 16.54
C GLN A 288 -18.78 -0.70 18.06
N SER A 289 -18.37 0.38 18.70
CA SER A 289 -18.84 0.79 20.00
C SER A 289 -19.69 2.04 19.80
N GLY A 290 -20.96 1.86 19.36
CA GLY A 290 -21.91 2.94 19.17
C GLY A 290 -21.81 3.65 17.81
N GLY A 291 -22.63 3.21 16.89
CA GLY A 291 -22.68 3.57 15.48
C GLY A 291 -22.54 5.03 15.13
N LEU A 292 -21.49 5.35 14.39
CA LEU A 292 -21.47 6.50 13.49
C LEU A 292 -21.83 5.99 12.09
N PRO A 293 -22.85 6.57 11.42
CA PRO A 293 -23.12 6.24 10.03
C PRO A 293 -21.96 6.75 9.18
N VAL A 294 -21.19 5.84 8.60
CA VAL A 294 -20.19 6.16 7.57
C VAL A 294 -20.95 6.54 6.30
N SER A 295 -21.39 7.79 6.21
CA SER A 295 -21.72 8.42 4.94
C SER A 295 -20.57 9.32 4.52
N LEU A 296 -19.43 8.72 4.20
CA LEU A 296 -18.59 9.31 3.17
C LEU A 296 -19.38 9.11 1.88
N THR A 297 -19.80 10.22 1.28
CA THR A 297 -20.44 10.24 -0.03
C THR A 297 -19.74 9.21 -0.92
N LYS A 298 -20.51 8.26 -1.47
CA LYS A 298 -20.04 7.46 -2.60
C LYS A 298 -19.58 8.45 -3.65
N ALA A 299 -18.29 8.77 -3.65
CA ALA A 299 -17.68 9.28 -4.84
C ALA A 299 -17.96 8.20 -5.87
N GLU A 300 -18.75 8.52 -6.89
CA GLU A 300 -18.94 7.68 -8.06
C GLU A 300 -17.53 7.40 -8.59
N ALA A 301 -16.97 6.30 -8.11
CA ALA A 301 -15.61 5.90 -8.37
C ALA A 301 -15.55 5.58 -9.86
N GLY A 302 -14.98 6.47 -10.65
CA GLY A 302 -14.48 6.11 -11.95
C GLY A 302 -14.90 6.92 -13.16
N GLN A 303 -15.78 7.92 -13.08
CA GLN A 303 -16.11 8.71 -14.29
C GLN A 303 -15.61 10.16 -14.24
N ASP A 304 -15.44 10.79 -13.09
CA ASP A 304 -15.05 12.21 -12.99
C ASP A 304 -13.53 12.45 -12.87
N ALA A 305 -12.73 11.47 -12.46
CA ALA A 305 -11.27 11.63 -12.36
C ALA A 305 -10.60 11.83 -13.74
N ILE A 306 -11.19 11.26 -14.80
CA ILE A 306 -10.68 11.41 -16.19
C ILE A 306 -11.00 12.80 -16.75
N ALA A 307 -12.10 13.43 -16.32
CA ALA A 307 -12.50 14.76 -16.81
C ALA A 307 -11.63 15.88 -16.22
N ARG A 308 -11.25 15.79 -14.97
CA ARG A 308 -10.46 16.84 -14.29
C ARG A 308 -9.00 16.90 -14.73
N ARG A 309 -8.37 15.76 -15.10
CA ARG A 309 -6.98 15.74 -15.61
C ARG A 309 -6.82 16.24 -17.05
N LYS A 310 -7.88 16.26 -17.87
CA LYS A 310 -7.84 16.85 -19.22
C LYS A 310 -7.94 18.38 -19.21
N GLY A 311 -8.47 18.99 -18.17
CA GLY A 311 -8.56 20.45 -18.02
C GLY A 311 -7.26 21.12 -17.58
N ALA A 312 -6.43 20.46 -16.77
CA ALA A 312 -5.23 21.04 -16.16
C ALA A 312 -3.96 21.01 -17.05
N ARG A 313 -4.02 20.42 -18.26
CA ARG A 313 -2.91 20.39 -19.24
C ARG A 313 -3.12 21.33 -20.43
N ARG A 314 -4.11 22.22 -20.37
CA ARG A 314 -4.36 23.26 -21.39
C ARG A 314 -4.47 24.67 -20.75
N GLY A 315 -3.57 24.98 -19.87
CA GLY A 315 -3.36 26.32 -19.36
C GLY A 315 -1.88 26.61 -19.30
#